data_4a257006dccbdf5055099cd6a61760ee
#
_entry.id   4a257006dccbdf5055099cd6a61760ee
#
_cell.length_a   1.000
_cell.length_b   1.000
_cell.length_c   1.000
_cell.angle_alpha   90.00
_cell.angle_beta   90.00
_cell.angle_gamma   90.00
#
_symmetry.space_group_name_H-M   'P 1'
#
loop_
_entity.id
_entity.type
_entity.pdbx_description
1 polymer ?
#
loop_
_entity_poly.entity_id
_entity_poly.type
_entity_poly.pdbx_seq_one_letter_code
_entity_poly.pdbx_strand_id
1 'polypeptide(L)'
;MTAPLALYDGNNRTLSGSGLTISQSTVEVTVSLNQAKEISISIAGSSGTPADGYVVSKVDYSPKLLTISGSKNALANISTVSIPSRELDITGASSNKTFDIAIEQYLPEGITLSEGQSGTISVTIELEQLQMESFQIDASQLQLVNTKPEYEYELIDPALTLTLQALQADLDSFNPETLQGTIDVGGLEAGEYINVPVTLTLDSAYTMTQDLIVSVRIIDKTAQTEETQATESTTVTQSTTVTQSTSVPNTQETSEASSQTATETTQESTSQETAAQ
;
A
#
# COMPACT_ATOMS: atom_id res chain seq x y z
N MET A 1 56.61 -26.16 -7.66
CA MET A 1 57.71 -26.84 -6.97
C MET A 1 58.13 -28.08 -7.75
N THR A 2 59.42 -28.49 -7.63
CA THR A 2 59.92 -29.71 -8.27
C THR A 2 59.93 -30.84 -7.24
N ALA A 3 59.43 -32.00 -7.61
CA ALA A 3 59.46 -33.20 -6.78
C ALA A 3 60.35 -34.24 -7.43
N PRO A 4 61.21 -34.97 -6.68
CA PRO A 4 62.01 -36.06 -7.22
C PRO A 4 61.13 -37.26 -7.58
N LEU A 5 61.45 -37.90 -8.68
CA LEU A 5 60.84 -39.17 -9.06
C LEU A 5 61.59 -40.32 -8.43
N ALA A 6 60.86 -41.20 -7.76
CA ALA A 6 61.34 -42.48 -7.27
C ALA A 6 60.61 -43.64 -7.94
N LEU A 7 61.33 -44.70 -8.33
CA LEU A 7 60.70 -45.92 -8.89
C LEU A 7 60.40 -46.89 -7.76
N TYR A 8 59.26 -47.55 -7.86
CA TYR A 8 58.80 -48.59 -6.95
C TYR A 8 58.45 -49.85 -7.69
N ASP A 9 58.73 -50.97 -7.09
CA ASP A 9 58.28 -52.28 -7.59
C ASP A 9 56.81 -52.56 -7.30
N GLY A 10 56.23 -53.64 -7.78
CA GLY A 10 54.83 -54.01 -7.53
C GLY A 10 54.50 -54.28 -6.04
N ASN A 11 55.52 -54.34 -5.17
CA ASN A 11 55.38 -54.50 -3.73
C ASN A 11 55.68 -53.21 -2.96
N ASN A 12 55.68 -52.07 -3.66
CA ASN A 12 55.95 -50.73 -3.09
C ASN A 12 57.37 -50.55 -2.47
N ARG A 13 58.36 -51.24 -2.98
CA ARG A 13 59.77 -51.06 -2.59
C ARG A 13 60.48 -50.22 -3.62
N THR A 14 61.28 -49.27 -3.15
CA THR A 14 62.09 -48.38 -4.01
C THR A 14 63.10 -49.24 -4.84
N LEU A 15 63.04 -49.06 -6.15
CA LEU A 15 64.00 -49.64 -7.07
C LEU A 15 65.22 -48.68 -7.16
N SER A 16 66.33 -49.11 -6.55
CA SER A 16 67.64 -48.45 -6.69
C SER A 16 68.63 -49.43 -7.22
N GLY A 17 69.12 -49.32 -8.47
CA GLY A 17 70.09 -50.22 -9.02
C GLY A 17 70.63 -49.84 -10.39
N SER A 18 71.85 -50.30 -10.68
CA SER A 18 72.65 -50.01 -11.88
C SER A 18 72.15 -50.65 -13.17
N GLY A 19 70.90 -50.59 -13.44
CA GLY A 19 70.27 -51.08 -14.69
C GLY A 19 69.04 -50.33 -15.11
N LEU A 20 68.67 -49.33 -14.34
CA LEU A 20 67.49 -48.47 -14.59
C LEU A 20 67.91 -47.04 -14.97
N THR A 21 67.47 -46.58 -16.11
CA THR A 21 67.69 -45.21 -16.56
C THR A 21 66.37 -44.45 -16.46
N ILE A 22 66.36 -43.46 -15.62
CA ILE A 22 65.22 -42.54 -15.55
C ILE A 22 65.56 -41.39 -16.48
N SER A 23 64.74 -41.19 -17.52
CA SER A 23 64.92 -40.05 -18.46
C SER A 23 64.69 -38.70 -17.88
N GLN A 24 63.89 -38.64 -16.78
CA GLN A 24 63.58 -37.42 -16.06
C GLN A 24 63.59 -37.71 -14.57
N SER A 25 64.54 -37.10 -13.84
CA SER A 25 64.68 -37.32 -12.39
C SER A 25 63.79 -36.49 -11.51
N THR A 26 63.14 -35.49 -12.06
CA THR A 26 62.26 -34.59 -11.35
C THR A 26 61.01 -34.29 -12.17
N VAL A 27 59.91 -34.04 -11.51
CA VAL A 27 58.64 -33.59 -12.11
C VAL A 27 58.30 -32.23 -11.52
N GLU A 28 57.81 -31.29 -12.35
CA GLU A 28 57.25 -30.06 -11.87
C GLU A 28 55.80 -30.31 -11.42
N VAL A 29 55.55 -30.04 -10.15
CA VAL A 29 54.21 -30.12 -9.55
C VAL A 29 53.71 -28.72 -9.31
N THR A 30 52.65 -28.34 -10.01
CA THR A 30 51.92 -27.09 -9.76
C THR A 30 50.71 -27.41 -8.88
N VAL A 31 50.73 -26.88 -7.68
CA VAL A 31 49.60 -26.95 -6.74
C VAL A 31 48.91 -25.60 -6.76
N SER A 32 47.68 -25.60 -7.23
CA SER A 32 46.80 -24.42 -7.14
C SER A 32 46.11 -24.42 -5.79
N LEU A 33 46.35 -23.38 -4.99
CA LEU A 33 45.65 -23.20 -3.72
C LEU A 33 44.49 -22.24 -3.92
N ASN A 34 43.31 -22.71 -3.67
CA ASN A 34 42.11 -21.89 -3.60
C ASN A 34 41.99 -21.29 -2.19
N GLN A 35 41.54 -20.06 -2.11
CA GLN A 35 41.19 -19.38 -0.85
C GLN A 35 39.67 -19.42 -0.68
N ALA A 36 39.22 -19.41 0.57
CA ALA A 36 37.82 -19.27 0.89
C ALA A 36 37.52 -17.80 1.29
N LYS A 37 36.35 -17.31 0.91
CA LYS A 37 35.86 -15.98 1.26
C LYS A 37 34.36 -16.04 1.53
N GLU A 38 33.92 -15.38 2.60
CA GLU A 38 32.51 -15.18 2.88
C GLU A 38 31.99 -13.96 2.10
N ILE A 39 30.84 -14.12 1.47
CA ILE A 39 30.15 -13.08 0.69
C ILE A 39 28.68 -13.01 1.07
N SER A 40 28.06 -11.87 0.85
CA SER A 40 26.62 -11.66 1.05
C SER A 40 25.81 -12.06 -0.19
N ILE A 41 24.53 -12.32 0.05
CA ILE A 41 23.54 -12.50 -1.01
C ILE A 41 22.69 -11.24 -1.04
N SER A 42 22.33 -10.80 -2.23
CA SER A 42 21.38 -9.68 -2.46
C SER A 42 20.25 -10.16 -3.34
N ILE A 43 19.03 -9.86 -2.94
CA ILE A 43 17.83 -10.12 -3.73
C ILE A 43 17.39 -8.81 -4.38
N ALA A 44 17.26 -8.82 -5.71
CA ALA A 44 16.86 -7.62 -6.47
C ALA A 44 15.36 -7.28 -6.39
N GLY A 45 14.60 -8.01 -5.55
CA GLY A 45 13.14 -7.92 -5.46
C GLY A 45 12.46 -9.04 -6.24
N SER A 46 11.14 -8.99 -6.31
CA SER A 46 10.31 -9.91 -7.10
C SER A 46 10.00 -9.36 -8.49
N SER A 47 9.52 -10.20 -9.38
CA SER A 47 8.96 -9.82 -10.69
C SER A 47 7.48 -10.17 -10.75
N GLY A 48 6.76 -9.49 -11.65
CA GLY A 48 5.32 -9.63 -11.80
C GLY A 48 4.53 -8.86 -10.75
N THR A 49 3.20 -8.93 -10.87
CA THR A 49 2.25 -8.28 -9.96
C THR A 49 1.46 -9.36 -9.22
N PRO A 50 1.32 -9.30 -7.90
CA PRO A 50 0.43 -10.18 -7.16
C PRO A 50 -1.00 -10.14 -7.69
N ALA A 51 -1.86 -11.04 -7.21
CA ALA A 51 -3.31 -10.95 -7.46
C ALA A 51 -3.87 -9.62 -6.94
N ASP A 52 -4.97 -9.16 -7.54
CA ASP A 52 -5.65 -7.95 -7.12
C ASP A 52 -5.97 -7.99 -5.61
N GLY A 53 -5.67 -6.90 -4.92
CA GLY A 53 -5.86 -6.80 -3.48
C GLY A 53 -4.78 -7.48 -2.63
N TYR A 54 -3.64 -7.88 -3.23
CA TYR A 54 -2.49 -8.41 -2.50
C TYR A 54 -1.24 -7.58 -2.75
N VAL A 55 -0.39 -7.48 -1.74
CA VAL A 55 0.91 -6.80 -1.83
C VAL A 55 2.01 -7.67 -1.21
N VAL A 56 3.25 -7.41 -1.62
CA VAL A 56 4.42 -8.00 -0.96
C VAL A 56 4.63 -7.27 0.37
N SER A 57 4.49 -7.99 1.48
CA SER A 57 4.75 -7.45 2.81
C SER A 57 6.18 -7.68 3.26
N LYS A 58 6.79 -8.81 2.84
CA LYS A 58 8.15 -9.15 3.23
C LYS A 58 8.82 -10.08 2.23
N VAL A 59 10.14 -9.91 2.10
CA VAL A 59 11.02 -10.84 1.39
C VAL A 59 12.06 -11.36 2.37
N ASP A 60 12.04 -12.66 2.63
CA ASP A 60 13.03 -13.32 3.47
C ASP A 60 13.75 -14.40 2.69
N TYR A 61 14.99 -14.71 3.06
CA TYR A 61 15.79 -15.73 2.38
C TYR A 61 16.84 -16.31 3.30
N SER A 62 17.25 -17.55 3.00
CA SER A 62 18.27 -18.26 3.76
C SER A 62 19.07 -19.16 2.81
N PRO A 63 20.41 -19.22 2.98
CA PRO A 63 21.25 -18.47 3.90
C PRO A 63 21.44 -17.00 3.48
N LYS A 64 21.89 -16.13 4.40
CA LYS A 64 22.23 -14.72 4.12
C LYS A 64 23.66 -14.55 3.61
N LEU A 65 24.54 -15.47 3.98
CA LEU A 65 25.96 -15.47 3.68
C LEU A 65 26.33 -16.80 3.02
N LEU A 66 27.30 -16.77 2.14
CA LEU A 66 27.88 -17.91 1.45
C LEU A 66 29.40 -17.91 1.58
N THR A 67 30.00 -19.08 1.80
CA THR A 67 31.43 -19.23 1.68
C THR A 67 31.77 -19.78 0.30
N ILE A 68 32.53 -19.00 -0.44
CA ILE A 68 32.98 -19.33 -1.80
C ILE A 68 34.47 -19.64 -1.81
N SER A 69 34.90 -20.41 -2.80
CA SER A 69 36.28 -20.80 -3.00
C SER A 69 36.75 -20.41 -4.40
N GLY A 70 37.98 -19.93 -4.51
CA GLY A 70 38.55 -19.53 -5.80
C GLY A 70 39.97 -19.01 -5.69
N SER A 71 40.53 -18.59 -6.81
CA SER A 71 41.83 -17.91 -6.81
C SER A 71 41.74 -16.54 -6.10
N LYS A 72 42.87 -16.12 -5.52
CA LYS A 72 42.95 -14.81 -4.82
C LYS A 72 42.44 -13.65 -5.70
N ASN A 73 42.77 -13.67 -6.99
CA ASN A 73 42.37 -12.60 -7.92
C ASN A 73 40.87 -12.64 -8.23
N ALA A 74 40.30 -13.83 -8.38
CA ALA A 74 38.84 -13.97 -8.61
C ALA A 74 38.05 -13.52 -7.39
N LEU A 75 38.48 -13.89 -6.18
CA LEU A 75 37.83 -13.52 -4.92
C LEU A 75 37.96 -12.04 -4.56
N ALA A 76 39.00 -11.35 -5.07
CA ALA A 76 39.20 -9.93 -4.76
C ALA A 76 38.06 -9.04 -5.24
N ASN A 77 37.41 -9.39 -6.34
CA ASN A 77 36.43 -8.58 -7.04
C ASN A 77 34.96 -8.94 -6.72
N ILE A 78 34.74 -9.95 -5.89
CA ILE A 78 33.38 -10.36 -5.49
C ILE A 78 33.16 -10.15 -4.00
N SER A 79 32.08 -9.46 -3.65
CA SER A 79 31.64 -9.27 -2.26
C SER A 79 30.17 -9.67 -2.06
N THR A 80 29.43 -9.75 -3.15
CA THR A 80 27.98 -10.01 -3.12
C THR A 80 27.59 -10.81 -4.37
N VAL A 81 26.69 -11.77 -4.20
CA VAL A 81 25.99 -12.43 -5.30
C VAL A 81 24.56 -11.87 -5.36
N SER A 82 24.14 -11.42 -6.54
CA SER A 82 22.83 -10.86 -6.75
C SER A 82 21.92 -11.84 -7.47
N ILE A 83 20.76 -12.11 -6.87
CA ILE A 83 19.68 -12.89 -7.48
C ILE A 83 18.75 -11.93 -8.20
N PRO A 84 18.57 -12.08 -9.52
CA PRO A 84 17.71 -11.19 -10.29
C PRO A 84 16.23 -11.45 -10.01
N SER A 85 15.41 -10.42 -10.08
CA SER A 85 13.97 -10.48 -9.79
C SER A 85 13.19 -11.44 -10.67
N ARG A 86 13.64 -11.71 -11.90
CA ARG A 86 13.00 -12.68 -12.82
C ARG A 86 12.88 -14.10 -12.27
N GLU A 87 13.73 -14.47 -11.29
CA GLU A 87 13.70 -15.79 -10.63
C GLU A 87 12.58 -15.87 -9.58
N LEU A 88 11.98 -14.73 -9.23
CA LEU A 88 11.02 -14.57 -8.15
C LEU A 88 9.70 -14.05 -8.70
N ASP A 89 9.09 -14.80 -9.62
CA ASP A 89 7.83 -14.39 -10.27
C ASP A 89 6.62 -14.65 -9.36
N ILE A 90 5.96 -13.57 -8.98
CA ILE A 90 4.76 -13.56 -8.14
C ILE A 90 3.49 -13.19 -8.90
N THR A 91 3.53 -13.22 -10.24
CA THR A 91 2.37 -12.86 -11.07
C THR A 91 1.13 -13.65 -10.66
N GLY A 92 0.06 -12.94 -10.32
CA GLY A 92 -1.23 -13.50 -9.92
C GLY A 92 -1.23 -14.27 -8.59
N ALA A 93 -0.17 -14.14 -7.78
CA ALA A 93 -0.08 -14.83 -6.50
C ALA A 93 -0.97 -14.17 -5.45
N SER A 94 -1.74 -14.99 -4.71
CA SER A 94 -2.60 -14.59 -3.59
C SER A 94 -2.21 -15.26 -2.26
N SER A 95 -1.04 -15.88 -2.22
CA SER A 95 -0.47 -16.51 -1.03
C SER A 95 1.05 -16.50 -1.11
N ASN A 96 1.70 -16.69 0.04
CA ASN A 96 3.15 -16.74 0.14
C ASN A 96 3.77 -17.67 -0.89
N LYS A 97 4.86 -17.24 -1.49
CA LYS A 97 5.64 -18.02 -2.46
C LYS A 97 7.02 -18.31 -1.91
N THR A 98 7.48 -19.56 -2.11
CA THR A 98 8.86 -19.95 -1.80
C THR A 98 9.53 -20.42 -3.09
N PHE A 99 10.76 -19.94 -3.32
CA PHE A 99 11.57 -20.24 -4.48
C PHE A 99 12.90 -20.83 -4.01
N ASP A 100 13.28 -21.97 -4.56
CA ASP A 100 14.57 -22.59 -4.31
C ASP A 100 15.46 -22.33 -5.51
N ILE A 101 16.50 -21.52 -5.31
CA ILE A 101 17.35 -21.00 -6.37
C ILE A 101 18.74 -21.63 -6.26
N ALA A 102 19.19 -22.28 -7.33
CA ALA A 102 20.55 -22.78 -7.42
C ALA A 102 21.53 -21.60 -7.57
N ILE A 103 22.38 -21.40 -6.56
CA ILE A 103 23.26 -20.22 -6.47
C ILE A 103 24.44 -20.31 -7.43
N GLU A 104 24.86 -21.52 -7.81
CA GLU A 104 26.06 -21.73 -8.63
C GLU A 104 26.00 -21.01 -9.97
N GLN A 105 24.80 -20.88 -10.56
CA GLN A 105 24.59 -20.18 -11.84
C GLN A 105 24.85 -18.66 -11.77
N TYR A 106 24.91 -18.11 -10.56
CA TYR A 106 25.16 -16.67 -10.33
C TYR A 106 26.57 -16.39 -9.86
N LEU A 107 27.39 -17.42 -9.66
CA LEU A 107 28.80 -17.25 -9.34
C LEU A 107 29.60 -16.95 -10.61
N PRO A 108 30.55 -15.99 -10.54
CA PRO A 108 31.47 -15.74 -11.65
C PRO A 108 32.36 -16.94 -11.97
N GLU A 109 32.87 -16.99 -13.20
CA GLU A 109 33.78 -18.05 -13.64
C GLU A 109 35.03 -18.12 -12.73
N GLY A 110 35.41 -19.33 -12.38
CA GLY A 110 36.55 -19.63 -11.51
C GLY A 110 36.26 -19.49 -10.01
N ILE A 111 34.99 -19.29 -9.64
CA ILE A 111 34.51 -19.29 -8.26
C ILE A 111 33.53 -20.43 -8.08
N THR A 112 33.65 -21.15 -6.99
CA THR A 112 32.77 -22.27 -6.61
C THR A 112 32.34 -22.14 -5.15
N LEU A 113 31.29 -22.82 -4.76
CA LEU A 113 30.93 -22.95 -3.35
C LEU A 113 31.99 -23.77 -2.61
N SER A 114 32.26 -23.38 -1.35
CA SER A 114 33.11 -24.19 -0.48
C SER A 114 32.41 -25.46 -0.07
N GLU A 115 33.19 -26.52 0.26
CA GLU A 115 32.63 -27.75 0.76
C GLU A 115 31.71 -27.57 1.95
N GLY A 116 30.58 -28.28 1.96
CA GLY A 116 29.58 -28.19 3.03
C GLY A 116 28.61 -27.05 2.93
N GLN A 117 28.70 -26.19 1.90
CA GLN A 117 27.71 -25.13 1.64
C GLN A 117 26.52 -25.67 0.87
N SER A 118 25.32 -25.18 1.20
CA SER A 118 24.14 -25.45 0.36
C SER A 118 24.28 -24.76 -0.98
N GLY A 119 24.09 -25.51 -2.05
CA GLY A 119 24.02 -24.96 -3.41
C GLY A 119 22.70 -24.25 -3.71
N THR A 120 21.76 -24.22 -2.76
CA THR A 120 20.41 -23.69 -2.93
C THR A 120 20.13 -22.62 -1.89
N ILE A 121 19.53 -21.51 -2.34
CA ILE A 121 18.97 -20.46 -1.51
C ILE A 121 17.47 -20.57 -1.56
N SER A 122 16.83 -20.66 -0.41
CA SER A 122 15.37 -20.59 -0.31
C SER A 122 14.96 -19.13 -0.06
N VAL A 123 14.14 -18.59 -0.96
CA VAL A 123 13.59 -17.22 -0.87
C VAL A 123 12.09 -17.32 -0.66
N THR A 124 11.60 -16.77 0.43
CA THR A 124 10.18 -16.68 0.74
C THR A 124 9.70 -15.25 0.56
N ILE A 125 8.67 -15.07 -0.25
CA ILE A 125 7.96 -13.81 -0.44
C ILE A 125 6.63 -13.94 0.27
N GLU A 126 6.45 -13.11 1.29
CA GLU A 126 5.21 -13.03 2.05
C GLU A 126 4.28 -12.05 1.35
N LEU A 127 3.05 -12.49 1.10
CA LEU A 127 1.99 -11.72 0.48
C LEU A 127 0.88 -11.50 1.51
N GLU A 128 0.44 -10.27 1.65
CA GLU A 128 -0.67 -9.92 2.52
C GLU A 128 -1.80 -9.30 1.72
N GLN A 129 -3.02 -9.58 2.16
CA GLN A 129 -4.22 -9.03 1.55
C GLN A 129 -4.46 -7.62 2.07
N LEU A 130 -4.68 -6.69 1.14
CA LEU A 130 -5.14 -5.35 1.48
C LEU A 130 -6.57 -5.39 2.01
N GLN A 131 -6.82 -4.63 3.06
CA GLN A 131 -8.13 -4.44 3.66
C GLN A 131 -8.67 -3.06 3.28
N MET A 132 -9.99 -2.90 3.39
CA MET A 132 -10.66 -1.61 3.20
C MET A 132 -11.31 -1.18 4.51
N GLU A 133 -11.09 0.07 4.89
CA GLU A 133 -11.68 0.67 6.07
C GLU A 133 -12.14 2.10 5.79
N SER A 134 -13.24 2.51 6.43
CA SER A 134 -13.82 3.84 6.27
C SER A 134 -13.61 4.67 7.52
N PHE A 135 -13.09 5.87 7.32
CA PHE A 135 -12.80 6.84 8.38
C PHE A 135 -13.67 8.08 8.21
N GLN A 136 -14.10 8.67 9.32
CA GLN A 136 -14.76 9.95 9.31
C GLN A 136 -13.72 11.08 9.41
N ILE A 137 -13.81 12.05 8.52
CA ILE A 137 -12.97 13.25 8.51
C ILE A 137 -13.87 14.45 8.77
N ASP A 138 -13.50 15.27 9.73
CA ASP A 138 -14.18 16.56 9.96
C ASP A 138 -13.82 17.52 8.82
N ALA A 139 -14.85 18.08 8.18
CA ALA A 139 -14.65 18.99 7.07
C ALA A 139 -13.88 20.26 7.48
N SER A 140 -13.91 20.64 8.77
CA SER A 140 -13.16 21.78 9.31
C SER A 140 -11.63 21.59 9.26
N GLN A 141 -11.13 20.38 9.08
CA GLN A 141 -9.70 20.08 8.91
C GLN A 141 -9.20 20.38 7.48
N LEU A 142 -10.12 20.55 6.53
CA LEU A 142 -9.79 20.81 5.14
C LEU A 142 -9.58 22.30 4.90
N GLN A 143 -8.57 22.64 4.13
CA GLN A 143 -8.25 24.02 3.79
C GLN A 143 -8.88 24.42 2.47
N LEU A 144 -9.63 25.52 2.47
CA LEU A 144 -10.07 26.15 1.22
C LEU A 144 -8.89 26.92 0.62
N VAL A 145 -8.60 26.67 -0.65
CA VAL A 145 -7.55 27.37 -1.40
C VAL A 145 -8.14 28.16 -2.56
N ASN A 146 -7.40 29.18 -3.01
CA ASN A 146 -7.81 30.10 -4.08
C ASN A 146 -9.12 30.85 -3.75
N THR A 147 -9.35 31.16 -2.47
CA THR A 147 -10.51 31.92 -2.01
C THR A 147 -10.44 33.37 -2.46
N LYS A 148 -11.61 33.99 -2.75
CA LYS A 148 -11.74 35.38 -3.07
C LYS A 148 -12.26 36.19 -1.84
N PRO A 149 -11.74 37.37 -1.53
CA PRO A 149 -12.10 38.13 -0.33
C PRO A 149 -13.55 38.62 -0.32
N GLU A 150 -14.16 38.78 -1.50
CA GLU A 150 -15.54 39.17 -1.68
C GLU A 150 -16.55 38.08 -1.33
N TYR A 151 -16.11 36.85 -1.19
CA TYR A 151 -16.97 35.69 -0.91
C TYR A 151 -16.80 35.20 0.53
N GLU A 152 -17.87 34.62 1.05
CA GLU A 152 -17.89 33.77 2.24
C GLU A 152 -18.14 32.32 1.81
N TYR A 153 -17.43 31.39 2.45
CA TYR A 153 -17.45 29.98 2.09
C TYR A 153 -17.95 29.15 3.26
N GLU A 154 -18.95 28.32 3.00
CA GLU A 154 -19.54 27.41 3.99
C GLU A 154 -19.43 25.99 3.46
N LEU A 155 -18.82 25.09 4.24
CA LEU A 155 -18.86 23.66 3.96
C LEU A 155 -20.18 23.10 4.48
N ILE A 156 -21.00 22.57 3.57
CA ILE A 156 -22.33 22.06 3.90
C ILE A 156 -22.23 20.74 4.65
N ASP A 157 -21.28 19.90 4.26
CA ASP A 157 -21.05 18.60 4.86
C ASP A 157 -20.13 18.74 6.08
N PRO A 158 -20.59 18.48 7.31
CA PRO A 158 -19.76 18.65 8.52
C PRO A 158 -18.69 17.55 8.65
N ALA A 159 -18.94 16.37 8.08
CA ALA A 159 -18.03 15.25 8.08
C ALA A 159 -18.09 14.49 6.75
N LEU A 160 -16.96 13.98 6.32
CA LEU A 160 -16.78 13.24 5.08
C LEU A 160 -16.34 11.82 5.40
N THR A 161 -16.76 10.87 4.57
CA THR A 161 -16.33 9.48 4.69
C THR A 161 -15.19 9.20 3.72
N LEU A 162 -14.01 8.90 4.24
CA LEU A 162 -12.84 8.48 3.49
C LEU A 162 -12.70 6.96 3.58
N THR A 163 -12.71 6.27 2.43
CA THR A 163 -12.46 4.82 2.40
C THR A 163 -11.07 4.57 1.83
N LEU A 164 -10.22 3.97 2.67
CA LEU A 164 -8.84 3.62 2.36
C LEU A 164 -8.68 2.13 2.18
N GLN A 165 -7.76 1.77 1.30
CA GLN A 165 -7.26 0.40 1.14
C GLN A 165 -5.77 0.38 1.49
N ALA A 166 -5.38 -0.48 2.44
CA ALA A 166 -4.00 -0.66 2.89
C ALA A 166 -3.84 -2.01 3.62
N LEU A 167 -2.66 -2.29 4.14
CA LEU A 167 -2.46 -3.38 5.08
C LEU A 167 -3.23 -3.10 6.38
N GLN A 168 -3.71 -4.14 7.06
CA GLN A 168 -4.47 -3.97 8.30
C GLN A 168 -3.69 -3.19 9.36
N ALA A 169 -2.40 -3.48 9.50
CA ALA A 169 -1.54 -2.77 10.46
C ALA A 169 -1.41 -1.26 10.17
N ASP A 170 -1.43 -0.88 8.89
CA ASP A 170 -1.40 0.52 8.48
C ASP A 170 -2.75 1.18 8.77
N LEU A 171 -3.88 0.50 8.46
CA LEU A 171 -5.22 0.99 8.78
C LEU A 171 -5.42 1.19 10.28
N ASP A 172 -4.98 0.23 11.11
CA ASP A 172 -5.05 0.31 12.57
C ASP A 172 -4.24 1.49 13.14
N SER A 173 -3.20 1.92 12.43
CA SER A 173 -2.35 3.06 12.83
C SER A 173 -2.77 4.39 12.21
N PHE A 174 -3.73 4.38 11.28
CA PHE A 174 -4.19 5.58 10.62
C PHE A 174 -4.92 6.52 11.57
N ASN A 175 -4.48 7.77 11.60
CA ASN A 175 -5.15 8.81 12.39
C ASN A 175 -5.77 9.88 11.47
N PRO A 176 -7.10 9.89 11.30
CA PRO A 176 -7.78 10.87 10.46
C PRO A 176 -7.62 12.32 10.93
N GLU A 177 -7.33 12.55 12.23
CA GLU A 177 -7.14 13.91 12.77
C GLU A 177 -5.86 14.59 12.28
N THR A 178 -4.88 13.80 11.81
CA THR A 178 -3.61 14.33 11.29
C THR A 178 -3.63 14.56 9.79
N LEU A 179 -4.73 14.20 9.14
CA LEU A 179 -4.86 14.29 7.69
C LEU A 179 -4.94 15.73 7.23
N GLN A 180 -4.18 16.04 6.18
CA GLN A 180 -4.22 17.35 5.53
C GLN A 180 -4.88 17.23 4.16
N GLY A 181 -5.82 18.12 3.90
CA GLY A 181 -6.51 18.17 2.62
C GLY A 181 -6.84 19.59 2.20
N THR A 182 -7.04 19.77 0.90
CA THR A 182 -7.38 21.07 0.30
C THR A 182 -8.60 20.95 -0.61
N ILE A 183 -9.39 22.00 -0.62
CA ILE A 183 -10.54 22.18 -1.50
C ILE A 183 -10.26 23.42 -2.35
N ASP A 184 -10.12 23.26 -3.66
CA ASP A 184 -9.88 24.36 -4.58
C ASP A 184 -11.22 24.99 -5.00
N VAL A 185 -11.42 26.25 -4.61
CA VAL A 185 -12.60 27.03 -4.94
C VAL A 185 -12.33 28.20 -5.92
N GLY A 186 -11.13 28.24 -6.51
CA GLY A 186 -10.65 29.37 -7.30
C GLY A 186 -11.43 29.70 -8.57
N GLY A 187 -12.11 28.71 -9.16
CA GLY A 187 -12.95 28.89 -10.35
C GLY A 187 -14.44 29.07 -10.08
N LEU A 188 -14.84 29.08 -8.79
CA LEU A 188 -16.25 29.10 -8.40
C LEU A 188 -16.74 30.52 -8.11
N GLU A 189 -18.00 30.79 -8.44
CA GLU A 189 -18.72 32.02 -8.17
C GLU A 189 -19.72 31.80 -7.03
N ALA A 190 -20.51 32.84 -6.66
CA ALA A 190 -21.55 32.72 -5.64
C ALA A 190 -22.60 31.67 -6.06
N GLY A 191 -22.90 30.70 -5.18
CA GLY A 191 -23.81 29.59 -5.45
C GLY A 191 -23.55 28.38 -4.57
N GLU A 192 -24.31 27.32 -4.81
CA GLU A 192 -24.09 26.01 -4.17
C GLU A 192 -23.47 25.05 -5.16
N TYR A 193 -22.41 24.38 -4.74
CA TYR A 193 -21.66 23.40 -5.51
C TYR A 193 -21.63 22.08 -4.74
N ILE A 194 -22.13 21.04 -5.36
CA ILE A 194 -22.03 19.67 -4.90
C ILE A 194 -20.88 18.97 -5.64
N ASN A 195 -20.28 17.97 -5.04
CA ASN A 195 -19.19 17.19 -5.63
C ASN A 195 -17.91 17.99 -5.94
N VAL A 196 -17.57 18.98 -5.11
CA VAL A 196 -16.28 19.65 -5.20
C VAL A 196 -15.19 18.68 -4.74
N PRO A 197 -14.16 18.40 -5.56
CA PRO A 197 -13.15 17.42 -5.19
C PRO A 197 -12.26 17.91 -4.06
N VAL A 198 -11.93 16.99 -3.14
CA VAL A 198 -10.98 17.21 -2.06
C VAL A 198 -9.67 16.54 -2.43
N THR A 199 -8.59 17.30 -2.40
CA THR A 199 -7.24 16.76 -2.60
C THR A 199 -6.62 16.44 -1.23
N LEU A 200 -6.28 15.17 -1.00
CA LEU A 200 -5.65 14.71 0.24
C LEU A 200 -4.16 14.41 0.03
N THR A 201 -3.37 14.66 1.06
CA THR A 201 -1.99 14.20 1.13
C THR A 201 -1.96 12.93 1.97
N LEU A 202 -1.81 11.79 1.30
CA LEU A 202 -1.73 10.46 1.92
C LEU A 202 -0.32 9.88 1.79
N ASP A 203 0.09 9.09 2.77
CA ASP A 203 1.27 8.26 2.63
C ASP A 203 1.05 7.19 1.54
N SER A 204 2.14 6.75 0.92
CA SER A 204 2.13 5.74 -0.14
C SER A 204 1.61 4.36 0.28
N ALA A 205 1.50 4.12 1.60
CA ALA A 205 0.90 2.90 2.15
C ALA A 205 -0.63 2.83 1.92
N TYR A 206 -1.28 3.97 1.70
CA TYR A 206 -2.73 4.07 1.57
C TYR A 206 -3.16 4.36 0.14
N THR A 207 -4.23 3.73 -0.29
CA THR A 207 -4.89 4.01 -1.57
C THR A 207 -6.35 4.37 -1.32
N MET A 208 -6.81 5.50 -1.84
CA MET A 208 -8.23 5.85 -1.83
C MET A 208 -8.98 4.94 -2.81
N THR A 209 -10.10 4.39 -2.38
CA THR A 209 -10.95 3.54 -3.24
C THR A 209 -11.98 4.34 -4.02
N GLN A 210 -12.22 5.59 -3.63
CA GLN A 210 -13.12 6.54 -4.29
C GLN A 210 -12.66 7.98 -4.05
N ASP A 211 -13.05 8.87 -4.96
CA ASP A 211 -12.77 10.29 -4.82
C ASP A 211 -13.54 10.87 -3.61
N LEU A 212 -12.84 11.67 -2.82
CA LEU A 212 -13.46 12.41 -1.73
C LEU A 212 -14.02 13.72 -2.27
N ILE A 213 -15.28 13.95 -2.04
CA ILE A 213 -16.02 15.14 -2.50
C ILE A 213 -16.73 15.82 -1.35
N VAL A 214 -16.97 17.14 -1.48
CA VAL A 214 -17.64 17.97 -0.49
C VAL A 214 -18.61 18.93 -1.17
N SER A 215 -19.66 19.33 -0.45
CA SER A 215 -20.58 20.37 -0.89
C SER A 215 -20.18 21.70 -0.28
N VAL A 216 -20.07 22.74 -1.12
CA VAL A 216 -19.63 24.09 -0.74
C VAL A 216 -20.69 25.09 -1.13
N ARG A 217 -21.07 25.97 -0.20
CA ARG A 217 -21.87 27.16 -0.47
C ARG A 217 -20.97 28.37 -0.48
N ILE A 218 -21.09 29.20 -1.53
CA ILE A 218 -20.35 30.45 -1.71
C ILE A 218 -21.32 31.60 -1.72
N ILE A 219 -21.13 32.55 -0.81
CA ILE A 219 -22.02 33.66 -0.59
C ILE A 219 -21.29 34.97 -0.95
N ASP A 220 -21.92 35.79 -1.79
CA ASP A 220 -21.40 37.12 -2.11
C ASP A 220 -21.72 38.11 -0.96
N LYS A 221 -20.68 38.61 -0.30
CA LYS A 221 -20.80 39.58 0.80
C LYS A 221 -21.37 40.91 0.35
N THR A 222 -21.17 41.29 -0.92
CA THR A 222 -21.65 42.57 -1.45
C THR A 222 -23.16 42.54 -1.68
N ALA A 223 -23.72 41.41 -2.08
CA ALA A 223 -25.15 41.22 -2.26
C ALA A 223 -25.94 41.31 -0.92
N GLN A 224 -25.35 40.82 0.18
CA GLN A 224 -25.99 40.91 1.51
C GLN A 224 -26.07 42.32 2.04
N THR A 225 -25.14 43.22 1.67
CA THR A 225 -25.14 44.62 2.13
C THR A 225 -26.27 45.42 1.47
N GLU A 226 -26.68 45.08 0.25
CA GLU A 226 -27.78 45.75 -0.43
C GLU A 226 -29.15 45.35 0.13
N GLU A 227 -29.34 44.09 0.53
CA GLU A 227 -30.61 43.60 1.10
C GLU A 227 -30.87 44.17 2.50
N THR A 228 -29.83 44.42 3.29
CA THR A 228 -29.93 45.05 4.63
C THR A 228 -30.24 46.53 4.53
N GLN A 229 -29.78 47.27 3.50
CA GLN A 229 -30.10 48.65 3.27
C GLN A 229 -31.53 48.87 2.70
N ALA A 230 -32.05 47.92 1.94
CA ALA A 230 -33.42 48.01 1.41
C ALA A 230 -34.49 47.81 2.50
N THR A 231 -34.16 47.11 3.59
CA THR A 231 -35.11 46.86 4.69
C THR A 231 -35.19 48.02 5.69
N GLU A 232 -34.19 48.90 5.79
CA GLU A 232 -34.21 50.09 6.66
C GLU A 232 -34.87 51.33 6.03
N SER A 233 -35.19 51.33 4.73
CA SER A 233 -35.71 52.50 4.02
C SER A 233 -37.23 52.54 3.89
N THR A 234 -37.99 51.62 4.49
CA THR A 234 -39.46 51.57 4.35
C THR A 234 -40.17 51.74 5.70
N THR A 235 -39.77 52.70 6.49
CA THR A 235 -40.57 53.09 7.66
C THR A 235 -40.50 54.61 7.88
N VAL A 236 -41.20 55.41 7.10
CA VAL A 236 -41.83 56.65 7.47
C VAL A 236 -42.71 57.15 6.30
N THR A 237 -44.01 56.94 6.35
CA THR A 237 -44.97 57.99 6.03
C THR A 237 -46.30 57.65 6.71
N GLN A 238 -46.59 58.40 7.74
CA GLN A 238 -47.91 58.51 8.31
C GLN A 238 -48.90 59.13 7.28
N SER A 239 -50.13 58.61 7.30
CA SER A 239 -51.27 59.54 7.37
C SER A 239 -52.54 58.77 7.64
N THR A 240 -53.07 59.10 8.79
CA THR A 240 -54.46 59.21 9.28
C THR A 240 -55.53 59.19 8.21
N THR A 241 -56.56 58.35 8.34
CA THR A 241 -57.94 58.77 8.36
C THR A 241 -58.86 57.75 8.99
N VAL A 242 -59.54 58.15 10.00
CA VAL A 242 -60.64 57.52 10.74
C VAL A 242 -61.87 57.42 9.85
N THR A 243 -62.61 56.29 9.82
CA THR A 243 -64.06 56.29 9.90
C THR A 243 -64.62 54.93 10.33
N GLN A 244 -65.43 54.98 11.34
CA GLN A 244 -66.24 53.90 11.91
C GLN A 244 -67.29 53.34 10.93
N SER A 245 -67.66 52.11 11.03
CA SER A 245 -69.01 51.69 11.44
C SER A 245 -69.23 50.20 11.40
N THR A 246 -69.56 49.63 12.53
CA THR A 246 -70.67 48.70 12.90
C THR A 246 -70.97 47.53 11.97
N SER A 247 -70.96 46.34 12.42
CA SER A 247 -71.97 45.54 13.14
C SER A 247 -71.69 44.06 13.04
N VAL A 248 -71.79 43.38 14.15
CA VAL A 248 -71.92 41.92 14.40
C VAL A 248 -73.37 41.51 14.01
N PRO A 249 -73.86 40.26 13.96
CA PRO A 249 -73.30 39.04 14.53
C PRO A 249 -73.58 37.75 13.75
N ASN A 250 -72.98 36.68 14.27
CA ASN A 250 -73.58 35.37 14.60
C ASN A 250 -73.81 34.32 13.48
N THR A 251 -73.34 33.16 13.69
CA THR A 251 -73.96 31.89 14.09
C THR A 251 -73.07 30.74 13.65
N GLN A 252 -72.53 29.98 14.59
CA GLN A 252 -72.75 28.58 14.94
C GLN A 252 -73.10 27.66 13.74
N GLU A 253 -72.45 26.53 13.61
CA GLU A 253 -72.60 25.21 14.22
C GLU A 253 -71.64 24.20 13.53
N THR A 254 -70.91 23.44 14.31
CA THR A 254 -71.10 22.06 14.74
C THR A 254 -70.89 21.01 13.68
N SER A 255 -70.03 20.10 14.00
CA SER A 255 -70.14 18.63 14.14
C SER A 255 -69.05 17.86 13.47
N GLU A 256 -68.35 17.17 14.30
CA GLU A 256 -68.22 15.74 14.56
C GLU A 256 -67.41 14.93 13.48
N ALA A 257 -66.33 14.41 13.86
CA ALA A 257 -66.04 13.15 14.55
C ALA A 257 -66.28 11.89 13.67
N SER A 258 -65.24 11.14 13.52
CA SER A 258 -65.15 9.67 13.57
C SER A 258 -63.81 9.22 12.98
N SER A 259 -62.85 8.75 13.71
CA SER A 259 -62.75 7.45 14.38
C SER A 259 -62.62 6.24 13.45
N GLN A 260 -61.65 5.45 13.82
CA GLN A 260 -61.47 3.99 13.62
C GLN A 260 -60.66 3.59 12.40
N THR A 261 -59.78 2.63 12.42
CA THR A 261 -59.30 1.64 13.41
C THR A 261 -58.26 0.79 12.68
N ALA A 262 -57.29 0.38 13.41
CA ALA A 262 -56.30 -0.66 13.22
C ALA A 262 -56.67 -1.83 12.29
N THR A 263 -55.71 -2.43 11.66
CA THR A 263 -55.55 -3.90 11.77
C THR A 263 -54.09 -4.31 11.53
N GLU A 264 -53.55 -4.90 12.53
CA GLU A 264 -52.42 -5.79 12.65
C GLU A 264 -52.61 -7.00 11.76
N THR A 265 -51.58 -7.51 11.12
CA THR A 265 -51.50 -8.94 10.81
C THR A 265 -50.02 -9.36 10.82
N THR A 266 -49.67 -10.00 11.88
CA THR A 266 -48.58 -10.94 12.08
C THR A 266 -48.83 -12.18 11.26
N GLN A 267 -47.84 -12.70 10.56
CA GLN A 267 -47.69 -14.14 10.37
C GLN A 267 -46.24 -14.56 10.27
N GLU A 268 -45.88 -15.29 11.26
CA GLU A 268 -44.83 -16.24 11.50
C GLU A 268 -45.04 -17.50 10.63
N SER A 269 -43.92 -18.10 10.14
CA SER A 269 -43.81 -19.56 9.91
C SER A 269 -42.40 -19.86 9.44
N THR A 270 -41.48 -20.35 10.27
CA THR A 270 -41.22 -21.74 10.69
C THR A 270 -40.60 -22.64 9.62
N SER A 271 -39.29 -22.97 9.90
CA SER A 271 -38.58 -24.26 9.87
C SER A 271 -38.59 -25.17 8.64
N GLN A 272 -37.43 -25.64 8.29
CA GLN A 272 -36.85 -27.00 8.36
C GLN A 272 -35.61 -27.04 7.48
N GLU A 273 -34.44 -27.24 7.98
CA GLU A 273 -33.72 -28.48 8.29
C GLU A 273 -33.92 -29.61 7.28
N THR A 274 -32.88 -29.96 6.53
CA THR A 274 -32.49 -31.34 6.23
C THR A 274 -31.03 -31.45 5.85
N ALA A 275 -30.37 -32.34 6.55
CA ALA A 275 -29.01 -32.80 6.43
C ALA A 275 -28.81 -33.82 5.28
N ALA A 276 -27.53 -34.15 5.08
CA ALA A 276 -26.94 -35.36 4.50
C ALA A 276 -26.78 -35.42 2.97
N GLN A 277 -25.58 -35.41 2.49
CA GLN A 277 -24.58 -36.49 2.34
C GLN A 277 -23.27 -35.89 1.95
#